data_0365ed576e5eaed77332a27ebb61140b
#
_entry.id   0365ed576e5eaed77332a27ebb61140b
#
_cell.length_a   1.000
_cell.length_b   1.000
_cell.length_c   1.000
_cell.angle_alpha   90.00
_cell.angle_beta   90.00
_cell.angle_gamma   90.00
#
_symmetry.space_group_name_H-M   'P 1'
#
loop_
_entity.id
_entity.type
_entity.pdbx_description
1 polymer ?
#
loop_
_entity_poly.entity_id
_entity_poly.type
_entity_poly.pdbx_seq_one_letter_code
_entity_poly.pdbx_strand_id
1 'polypeptide(L)'
;MSEKARCAASTPAAALTGLYLVLQADHSGFARLGLLAALLHEWGHILVYRRLSGHWPRLRWSGLGVALAIGETEFCPRQQFLLAAAGPCANFLWAAGAWAWVTQIRAGYYPAFFAAANICVGVFNLLPIGPLDGNRMLCSGRSDWGRG
;
A
#
# COMPACT_ATOMS: atom_id res chain seq x y z
N MET A 1 29.32 -11.87 -17.50
CA MET A 1 28.15 -11.60 -16.64
C MET A 1 28.39 -10.25 -15.96
N SER A 2 27.68 -9.21 -16.34
CA SER A 2 28.01 -7.83 -15.97
C SER A 2 27.76 -7.60 -14.48
N GLU A 3 28.59 -6.75 -13.86
CA GLU A 3 28.51 -6.33 -12.45
C GLU A 3 27.13 -5.77 -12.07
N LYS A 4 26.42 -5.13 -13.01
CA LYS A 4 25.04 -4.68 -12.89
C LYS A 4 24.03 -5.83 -12.67
N ALA A 5 24.27 -7.02 -13.22
CA ALA A 5 23.40 -8.19 -13.03
C ALA A 5 23.58 -8.82 -11.64
N ARG A 6 24.77 -8.72 -11.04
CA ARG A 6 25.03 -9.19 -9.67
C ARG A 6 24.43 -8.24 -8.62
N CYS A 7 24.47 -6.94 -8.86
CA CYS A 7 23.87 -5.96 -7.95
C CYS A 7 22.33 -6.04 -7.93
N ALA A 8 21.70 -6.33 -9.07
CA ALA A 8 20.24 -6.49 -9.17
C ALA A 8 19.72 -7.81 -8.55
N ALA A 9 20.56 -8.86 -8.50
CA ALA A 9 20.17 -10.16 -7.95
C ALA A 9 20.30 -10.24 -6.41
N SER A 10 21.08 -9.37 -5.80
CA SER A 10 21.28 -9.35 -4.34
C SER A 10 20.25 -8.50 -3.58
N THR A 11 19.59 -7.55 -4.25
CA THR A 11 18.66 -6.62 -3.62
C THR A 11 17.44 -7.29 -2.96
N PRO A 12 16.77 -8.29 -3.55
CA PRO A 12 15.61 -8.92 -2.91
C PRO A 12 16.00 -9.72 -1.67
N ALA A 13 17.08 -10.45 -1.72
CA ALA A 13 17.55 -11.23 -0.56
C ALA A 13 17.98 -10.31 0.59
N ALA A 14 18.70 -9.22 0.30
CA ALA A 14 19.12 -8.27 1.30
C ALA A 14 17.91 -7.54 1.94
N ALA A 15 16.90 -7.16 1.13
CA ALA A 15 15.68 -6.55 1.64
C ALA A 15 14.88 -7.51 2.54
N LEU A 16 14.74 -8.78 2.15
CA LEU A 16 14.05 -9.80 2.95
C LEU A 16 14.82 -10.09 4.24
N THR A 17 16.15 -10.17 4.19
CA THR A 17 16.98 -10.36 5.39
C THR A 17 16.86 -9.17 6.33
N GLY A 18 16.91 -7.93 5.80
CA GLY A 18 16.73 -6.73 6.60
C GLY A 18 15.36 -6.68 7.26
N LEU A 19 14.30 -6.98 6.51
CA LEU A 19 12.94 -7.06 7.04
C LEU A 19 12.84 -8.12 8.14
N TYR A 20 13.40 -9.31 7.92
CA TYR A 20 13.43 -10.38 8.92
C TYR A 20 14.11 -9.93 10.21
N LEU A 21 15.28 -9.28 10.12
CA LEU A 21 16.01 -8.77 11.28
C LEU A 21 15.21 -7.70 12.05
N VAL A 22 14.57 -6.79 11.33
CA VAL A 22 13.69 -5.77 11.94
C VAL A 22 12.53 -6.43 12.70
N LEU A 23 11.89 -7.44 12.08
CA LEU A 23 10.78 -8.14 12.72
C LEU A 23 11.23 -8.99 13.91
N GLN A 24 12.45 -9.51 13.92
CA GLN A 24 13.02 -10.23 15.06
C GLN A 24 13.38 -9.29 16.22
N ALA A 25 13.88 -8.08 15.91
CA ALA A 25 14.19 -7.06 16.90
C ALA A 25 12.96 -6.33 17.45
N ASP A 26 11.79 -6.53 16.83
CA ASP A 26 10.54 -5.86 17.20
C ASP A 26 9.89 -6.49 18.43
N HIS A 27 10.39 -6.18 19.61
CA HIS A 27 9.79 -6.61 20.88
C HIS A 27 8.47 -5.91 21.20
N SER A 28 8.22 -4.74 20.59
CA SER A 28 7.02 -3.94 20.82
C SER A 28 5.83 -4.33 19.94
N GLY A 29 6.09 -5.00 18.82
CA GLY A 29 5.09 -5.32 17.79
C GLY A 29 4.79 -4.17 16.82
N PHE A 30 5.47 -3.02 16.93
CA PHE A 30 5.24 -1.85 16.09
C PHE A 30 5.53 -2.12 14.61
N ALA A 31 6.67 -2.72 14.30
CA ALA A 31 7.05 -3.01 12.93
C ALA A 31 6.11 -4.03 12.30
N ARG A 32 5.68 -5.03 13.06
CA ARG A 32 4.71 -6.04 12.60
C ARG A 32 3.35 -5.42 12.28
N LEU A 33 2.84 -4.55 13.13
CA LEU A 33 1.56 -3.86 12.91
C LEU A 33 1.65 -2.85 11.77
N GLY A 34 2.78 -2.13 11.64
CA GLY A 34 3.05 -1.25 10.52
C GLY A 34 3.11 -2.00 9.19
N LEU A 35 3.81 -3.14 9.16
CA LEU A 35 3.86 -4.02 8.00
C LEU A 35 2.46 -4.56 7.63
N LEU A 36 1.68 -4.97 8.63
CA LEU A 36 0.30 -5.40 8.41
C LEU A 36 -0.55 -4.29 7.81
N ALA A 37 -0.44 -3.05 8.31
CA ALA A 37 -1.14 -1.89 7.75
C ALA A 37 -0.73 -1.63 6.29
N ALA A 38 0.56 -1.77 5.95
CA ALA A 38 1.05 -1.64 4.58
C ALA A 38 0.52 -2.76 3.67
N LEU A 39 0.49 -4.00 4.13
CA LEU A 39 -0.06 -5.13 3.38
C LEU A 39 -1.56 -4.97 3.12
N LEU A 40 -2.32 -4.47 4.09
CA LEU A 40 -3.75 -4.20 3.95
C LEU A 40 -4.02 -3.04 2.97
N HIS A 41 -3.13 -2.05 2.93
CA HIS A 41 -3.13 -1.00 1.93
C HIS A 41 -3.00 -1.57 0.50
N GLU A 42 -1.96 -2.36 0.26
CA GLU A 42 -1.75 -3.03 -1.04
C GLU A 42 -2.91 -3.95 -1.41
N TRP A 43 -3.49 -4.63 -0.43
CA TRP A 43 -4.66 -5.47 -0.62
C TRP A 43 -5.87 -4.67 -1.13
N GLY A 44 -6.04 -3.44 -0.64
CA GLY A 44 -7.06 -2.51 -1.15
C GLY A 44 -6.93 -2.28 -2.65
N HIS A 45 -5.72 -1.97 -3.13
CA HIS A 45 -5.43 -1.81 -4.56
C HIS A 45 -5.70 -3.09 -5.36
N ILE A 46 -5.26 -4.24 -4.85
CA ILE A 46 -5.47 -5.55 -5.50
C ILE A 46 -6.96 -5.85 -5.69
N LEU A 47 -7.78 -5.62 -4.68
CA LEU A 47 -9.22 -5.88 -4.74
C LEU A 47 -9.92 -5.00 -5.79
N VAL A 48 -9.61 -3.70 -5.81
CA VAL A 48 -10.21 -2.78 -6.79
C VAL A 48 -9.68 -3.06 -8.19
N TYR A 49 -8.38 -3.32 -8.35
CA TYR A 49 -7.82 -3.75 -9.63
C TYR A 49 -8.54 -4.97 -10.19
N ARG A 50 -8.70 -6.02 -9.38
CA ARG A 50 -9.43 -7.24 -9.78
C ARG A 50 -10.87 -6.96 -10.17
N ARG A 51 -11.54 -6.06 -9.44
CA ARG A 51 -12.93 -5.66 -9.76
C ARG A 51 -13.04 -4.93 -11.09
N LEU A 52 -12.06 -4.08 -11.42
CA LEU A 52 -12.05 -3.27 -12.63
C LEU A 52 -11.56 -4.02 -13.87
N SER A 53 -10.53 -4.88 -13.72
CA SER A 53 -9.90 -5.60 -14.83
C SER A 53 -10.44 -7.01 -15.07
N GLY A 54 -11.11 -7.60 -14.06
CA GLY A 54 -11.53 -9.01 -14.10
C GLY A 54 -10.40 -10.02 -13.86
N HIS A 55 -9.16 -9.57 -13.76
CA HIS A 55 -7.97 -10.42 -13.63
C HIS A 55 -7.16 -10.06 -12.38
N TRP A 56 -6.34 -11.01 -11.92
CA TRP A 56 -5.40 -10.74 -10.84
C TRP A 56 -4.24 -9.89 -11.37
N PRO A 57 -3.76 -8.88 -10.61
CA PRO A 57 -2.59 -8.10 -11.01
C PRO A 57 -1.35 -8.98 -11.04
N ARG A 58 -0.46 -8.70 -12.00
CA ARG A 58 0.85 -9.35 -12.05
C ARG A 58 1.79 -8.59 -11.12
N LEU A 59 2.34 -9.29 -10.15
CA LEU A 59 3.36 -8.73 -9.27
C LEU A 59 4.69 -8.68 -10.03
N ARG A 60 5.29 -7.50 -10.13
CA ARG A 60 6.65 -7.32 -10.62
C ARG A 60 7.55 -6.89 -9.48
N TRP A 61 8.70 -7.52 -9.42
CA TRP A 61 9.74 -7.08 -8.52
C TRP A 61 10.37 -5.79 -9.06
N SER A 62 10.24 -4.69 -8.30
CA SER A 62 10.92 -3.43 -8.54
C SER A 62 12.11 -3.32 -7.57
N GLY A 63 13.19 -2.65 -7.95
CA GLY A 63 14.38 -2.52 -7.11
C GLY A 63 14.16 -1.90 -5.72
N LEU A 64 13.00 -1.30 -5.48
CA LEU A 64 12.57 -0.74 -4.19
C LEU A 64 11.52 -1.61 -3.47
N GLY A 65 11.19 -2.79 -4.00
CA GLY A 65 10.16 -3.67 -3.42
C GLY A 65 9.28 -4.33 -4.46
N VAL A 66 8.15 -4.88 -4.02
CA VAL A 66 7.13 -5.46 -4.90
C VAL A 66 6.26 -4.32 -5.43
N ALA A 67 6.34 -4.07 -6.73
CA ALA A 67 5.42 -3.16 -7.39
C ALA A 67 4.27 -3.95 -8.04
N LEU A 68 3.04 -3.48 -7.86
CA LEU A 68 1.93 -3.94 -8.69
C LEU A 68 2.24 -3.55 -10.13
N ALA A 69 2.58 -4.51 -10.96
CA ALA A 69 2.51 -4.31 -12.39
C ALA A 69 1.02 -4.26 -12.75
N ILE A 70 0.48 -3.06 -12.76
CA ILE A 70 -0.77 -2.75 -13.44
C ILE A 70 -0.45 -3.08 -14.91
N GLY A 71 -0.89 -4.26 -15.36
CA GLY A 71 -0.63 -4.74 -16.72
C GLY A 71 -1.18 -3.74 -17.74
N GLU A 72 -1.01 -4.01 -19.02
CA GLU A 72 -1.38 -3.19 -20.19
C GLU A 72 -2.88 -2.79 -20.25
N THR A 73 -3.59 -2.84 -19.13
CA THR A 73 -4.99 -2.42 -19.03
C THR A 73 -5.02 -0.90 -18.95
N GLU A 74 -5.39 -0.27 -20.04
CA GLU A 74 -5.63 1.17 -20.08
C GLU A 74 -6.91 1.48 -19.28
N PHE A 75 -6.74 1.91 -18.05
CA PHE A 75 -7.84 2.39 -17.21
C PHE A 75 -8.23 3.82 -17.59
N CYS A 76 -9.52 4.08 -17.67
CA CYS A 76 -10.00 5.46 -17.80
C CYS A 76 -9.65 6.27 -16.52
N PRO A 77 -9.61 7.63 -16.59
CA PRO A 77 -9.21 8.46 -15.45
C PRO A 77 -9.98 8.19 -14.16
N ARG A 78 -11.28 7.93 -14.24
CA ARG A 78 -12.11 7.57 -13.06
C ARG A 78 -11.68 6.25 -12.44
N GLN A 79 -11.36 5.25 -13.26
CA GLN A 79 -10.87 3.96 -12.78
C GLN A 79 -9.48 4.09 -12.14
N GLN A 80 -8.61 4.93 -12.71
CA GLN A 80 -7.29 5.23 -12.13
C GLN A 80 -7.42 5.93 -10.77
N PHE A 81 -8.36 6.88 -10.65
CA PHE A 81 -8.66 7.53 -9.39
C PHE A 81 -9.17 6.53 -8.34
N LEU A 82 -10.14 5.69 -8.69
CA LEU A 82 -10.69 4.66 -7.79
C LEU A 82 -9.61 3.67 -7.36
N LEU A 83 -8.74 3.28 -8.29
CA LEU A 83 -7.63 2.38 -8.00
C LEU A 83 -6.64 3.03 -7.02
N ALA A 84 -6.26 4.29 -7.24
CA ALA A 84 -5.36 5.01 -6.34
C ALA A 84 -5.98 5.27 -4.96
N ALA A 85 -7.29 5.56 -4.88
CA ALA A 85 -7.99 5.76 -3.61
C ALA A 85 -8.16 4.48 -2.80
N ALA A 86 -8.09 3.31 -3.42
CA ALA A 86 -8.43 2.02 -2.80
C ALA A 86 -7.54 1.67 -1.60
N GLY A 87 -6.23 1.91 -1.70
CA GLY A 87 -5.27 1.66 -0.63
C GLY A 87 -5.55 2.51 0.62
N PRO A 88 -5.55 3.86 0.48
CA PRO A 88 -5.90 4.74 1.60
C PRO A 88 -7.28 4.44 2.20
N CYS A 89 -8.30 4.18 1.37
CA CYS A 89 -9.64 3.81 1.86
C CYS A 89 -9.60 2.52 2.67
N ALA A 90 -8.87 1.49 2.25
CA ALA A 90 -8.71 0.26 3.01
C ALA A 90 -8.09 0.54 4.38
N ASN A 91 -7.03 1.36 4.45
CA ASN A 91 -6.42 1.73 5.72
C ASN A 91 -7.39 2.45 6.65
N PHE A 92 -8.16 3.43 6.15
CA PHE A 92 -9.13 4.13 6.99
C PHE A 92 -10.27 3.22 7.47
N LEU A 93 -10.72 2.26 6.67
CA LEU A 93 -11.68 1.25 7.09
C LEU A 93 -11.14 0.37 8.21
N TRP A 94 -9.90 -0.09 8.10
CA TRP A 94 -9.26 -0.88 9.14
C TRP A 94 -9.01 -0.07 10.41
N ALA A 95 -8.62 1.20 10.27
CA ALA A 95 -8.47 2.10 11.40
C ALA A 95 -9.79 2.32 12.13
N ALA A 96 -10.88 2.57 11.41
CA ALA A 96 -12.21 2.74 11.99
C ALA A 96 -12.70 1.47 12.70
N GLY A 97 -12.51 0.29 12.10
CA GLY A 97 -12.84 -0.99 12.74
C GLY A 97 -12.05 -1.24 14.02
N ALA A 98 -10.74 -1.01 13.99
CA ALA A 98 -9.89 -1.14 15.18
C ALA A 98 -10.25 -0.12 16.28
N TRP A 99 -10.57 1.11 15.90
CA TRP A 99 -11.02 2.13 16.83
C TRP A 99 -12.37 1.78 17.47
N ALA A 100 -13.33 1.29 16.68
CA ALA A 100 -14.59 0.80 17.20
C ALA A 100 -14.40 -0.36 18.19
N TRP A 101 -13.45 -1.25 17.90
CA TRP A 101 -13.09 -2.33 18.83
C TRP A 101 -12.60 -1.77 20.17
N VAL A 102 -11.68 -0.81 20.14
CA VAL A 102 -11.13 -0.18 21.36
C VAL A 102 -12.21 0.47 22.21
N THR A 103 -13.17 1.15 21.57
CA THR A 103 -14.21 1.91 22.26
C THR A 103 -15.39 1.08 22.73
N GLN A 104 -15.75 0.02 22.01
CA GLN A 104 -16.98 -0.73 22.24
C GLN A 104 -16.76 -2.08 22.96
N ILE A 105 -15.59 -2.70 22.77
CA ILE A 105 -15.37 -4.06 23.24
C ILE A 105 -14.32 -4.09 24.33
N ARG A 106 -13.10 -3.69 24.02
CA ARG A 106 -11.98 -3.70 24.97
C ARG A 106 -10.90 -2.72 24.59
N ALA A 107 -10.58 -1.82 25.51
CA ALA A 107 -9.40 -1.00 25.39
C ALA A 107 -8.14 -1.88 25.41
N GLY A 108 -7.22 -1.63 24.47
CA GLY A 108 -5.97 -2.38 24.36
C GLY A 108 -4.95 -1.63 23.53
N TYR A 109 -3.69 -1.84 23.90
CA TYR A 109 -2.57 -1.21 23.22
C TYR A 109 -2.47 -1.57 21.72
N TYR A 110 -2.52 -2.87 21.40
CA TYR A 110 -2.35 -3.35 20.03
C TYR A 110 -3.43 -2.85 19.05
N PRO A 111 -4.73 -2.91 19.36
CA PRO A 111 -5.74 -2.39 18.43
C PRO A 111 -5.70 -0.87 18.30
N ALA A 112 -5.36 -0.13 19.38
CA ALA A 112 -5.20 1.31 19.29
C ALA A 112 -3.99 1.69 18.41
N PHE A 113 -2.87 0.99 18.58
CA PHE A 113 -1.69 1.19 17.75
C PHE A 113 -1.93 0.77 16.30
N PHE A 114 -2.65 -0.33 16.06
CA PHE A 114 -3.03 -0.74 14.72
C PHE A 114 -3.91 0.30 14.02
N ALA A 115 -4.87 0.91 14.73
CA ALA A 115 -5.65 2.02 14.20
C ALA A 115 -4.76 3.19 13.81
N ALA A 116 -3.85 3.62 14.70
CA ALA A 116 -2.91 4.70 14.43
C ALA A 116 -1.98 4.40 13.24
N ALA A 117 -1.44 3.18 13.15
CA ALA A 117 -0.58 2.76 12.04
C ALA A 117 -1.33 2.83 10.69
N ASN A 118 -2.57 2.38 10.65
CA ASN A 118 -3.39 2.47 9.44
C ASN A 118 -3.68 3.93 9.06
N ILE A 119 -3.99 4.80 10.02
CA ILE A 119 -4.17 6.24 9.76
C ILE A 119 -2.88 6.84 9.18
N CYS A 120 -1.73 6.57 9.80
CA CYS A 120 -0.45 7.08 9.34
C CYS A 120 -0.13 6.62 7.91
N VAL A 121 -0.28 5.32 7.61
CA VAL A 121 -0.04 4.77 6.27
C VAL A 121 -1.01 5.37 5.25
N GLY A 122 -2.30 5.47 5.58
CA GLY A 122 -3.31 6.06 4.71
C GLY A 122 -3.04 7.53 4.40
N VAL A 123 -2.76 8.35 5.43
CA VAL A 123 -2.45 9.77 5.27
C VAL A 123 -1.15 9.98 4.49
N PHE A 124 -0.11 9.19 4.79
CA PHE A 124 1.17 9.28 4.08
C PHE A 124 0.99 9.01 2.57
N ASN A 125 0.22 7.99 2.21
CA ASN A 125 -0.02 7.66 0.81
C ASN A 125 -0.93 8.67 0.09
N LEU A 126 -1.68 9.51 0.80
CA LEU A 126 -2.46 10.61 0.22
C LEU A 126 -1.61 11.86 -0.09
N LEU A 127 -0.34 11.90 0.31
CA LEU A 127 0.53 13.03 -0.03
C LEU A 127 0.73 13.13 -1.54
N PRO A 128 0.69 14.34 -2.12
CA PRO A 128 0.83 14.55 -3.56
C PRO A 128 2.31 14.52 -4.00
N ILE A 129 3.01 13.45 -3.66
CA ILE A 129 4.47 13.31 -3.86
C ILE A 129 4.77 12.05 -4.67
N GLY A 130 5.48 12.20 -5.77
CA GLY A 130 6.11 11.14 -6.57
C GLY A 130 5.27 9.88 -6.80
N PRO A 131 5.67 8.71 -6.29
CA PRO A 131 5.00 7.44 -6.58
C PRO A 131 3.77 7.17 -5.71
N LEU A 132 3.42 8.07 -4.76
CA LEU A 132 2.32 7.87 -3.82
C LEU A 132 0.95 8.02 -4.50
N ASP A 133 -0.06 7.42 -3.88
CA ASP A 133 -1.42 7.37 -4.43
C ASP A 133 -2.07 8.75 -4.54
N GLY A 134 -1.80 9.66 -3.61
CA GLY A 134 -2.29 11.03 -3.67
C GLY A 134 -1.89 11.75 -4.95
N ASN A 135 -0.66 11.56 -5.43
CA ASN A 135 -0.22 12.10 -6.71
C ASN A 135 -0.96 11.46 -7.91
N ARG A 136 -1.18 10.15 -7.87
CA ARG A 136 -1.95 9.43 -8.91
C ARG A 136 -3.40 9.91 -8.96
N MET A 137 -4.02 10.15 -7.78
CA MET A 137 -5.37 10.70 -7.68
C MET A 137 -5.46 12.09 -8.32
N LEU A 138 -4.50 12.97 -8.05
CA LEU A 138 -4.46 14.31 -8.62
C LEU A 138 -4.24 14.29 -10.13
N CYS A 139 -3.32 13.43 -10.63
CA CYS A 139 -3.05 13.31 -12.05
C CYS A 139 -4.27 12.79 -12.83
N SER A 140 -4.97 11.79 -12.28
CA SER A 140 -6.19 11.25 -12.89
C SER A 140 -7.36 12.25 -12.86
N GLY A 141 -7.51 13.04 -11.80
CA GLY A 141 -8.52 14.09 -11.72
C GLY A 141 -8.30 15.23 -12.73
N ARG A 142 -7.04 15.59 -13.02
CA ARG A 142 -6.72 16.62 -14.01
C ARG A 142 -7.06 16.23 -15.45
N SER A 143 -6.95 14.97 -15.80
CA SER A 143 -7.25 14.49 -17.15
C SER A 143 -8.74 14.48 -17.48
N ASP A 144 -9.61 14.44 -16.49
CA ASP A 144 -11.07 14.54 -16.67
C ASP A 144 -11.54 16.00 -16.86
N TRP A 145 -10.89 16.97 -16.23
CA TRP A 145 -11.33 18.38 -16.31
C TRP A 145 -10.97 19.07 -17.62
N GLY A 146 -10.04 18.55 -18.38
CA GLY A 146 -9.62 19.12 -19.70
C GLY A 146 -10.44 18.64 -20.90
N ARG A 147 -11.49 17.86 -20.71
CA ARG A 147 -12.34 17.27 -21.77
C ARG A 147 -13.83 17.61 -21.65
N GLY A 148 -14.18 18.66 -20.92
CA GLY A 148 -15.53 19.22 -20.85
C GLY A 148 -15.71 20.44 -21.71
#